data_a12cb1f480f1eef8bff15bde4b5cc670
#
_entry.id   a12cb1f480f1eef8bff15bde4b5cc670
#
_cell.length_a   1.000
_cell.length_b   1.000
_cell.length_c   1.000
_cell.angle_alpha   90.00
_cell.angle_beta   90.00
_cell.angle_gamma   90.00
#
_symmetry.space_group_name_H-M   'P 1'
#
loop_
_entity.id
_entity.type
_entity.pdbx_description
1 polymer ?
#
loop_
_entity_poly.entity_id
_entity_poly.type
_entity_poly.pdbx_seq_one_letter_code
_entity_poly.pdbx_strand_id
1 'polypeptide(L)'
;MRHVALLMLLCGCASGGNTAESYTPKPQTIYAGDASTGRLEADRPHASVATIAAAPTAVWAAAKQVFASLEIPIGIENPTIHQLGNQNFYKSRTIGGQPMTTFVDCGSGMTGPKAMSYRIYMSFIADISGDGNGGTTVRATFTALGQDVTEGSTDRIPCGTTGRLEALLLDRIKAAVTLR
;
A
#
# COMPACT_ATOMS: atom_id res chain seq x y z
N MET A 1 56.56 -48.66 17.53
CA MET A 1 56.59 -47.22 17.77
C MET A 1 56.48 -46.51 16.42
N ARG A 2 55.32 -46.08 16.02
CA ARG A 2 55.16 -45.29 14.79
C ARG A 2 54.00 -44.35 15.07
N HIS A 3 54.32 -43.06 15.26
CA HIS A 3 53.34 -41.97 15.43
C HIS A 3 52.80 -41.61 14.05
N VAL A 4 51.48 -41.75 13.87
CA VAL A 4 50.74 -41.22 12.72
C VAL A 4 50.11 -39.91 13.18
N ALA A 5 50.64 -38.79 12.68
CA ALA A 5 50.06 -37.47 12.87
C ALA A 5 48.91 -37.30 11.91
N LEU A 6 47.69 -37.15 12.44
CA LEU A 6 46.47 -36.88 11.67
C LEU A 6 46.32 -35.35 11.50
N LEU A 7 46.59 -34.85 10.29
CA LEU A 7 46.35 -33.46 9.92
C LEU A 7 44.85 -33.27 9.67
N MET A 8 44.12 -32.53 10.54
CA MET A 8 42.77 -32.08 10.28
C MET A 8 42.81 -30.80 9.43
N LEU A 9 42.41 -30.90 8.17
CA LEU A 9 42.08 -29.76 7.33
C LEU A 9 40.73 -29.17 7.78
N LEU A 10 40.74 -27.99 8.35
CA LEU A 10 39.54 -27.17 8.59
C LEU A 10 39.16 -26.48 7.28
N CYS A 11 38.17 -27.02 6.57
CA CYS A 11 37.49 -26.31 5.51
C CYS A 11 36.58 -25.25 6.13
N GLY A 12 37.02 -24.00 6.16
CA GLY A 12 36.19 -22.85 6.49
C GLY A 12 35.22 -22.55 5.35
N CYS A 13 33.92 -22.90 5.51
CA CYS A 13 32.87 -22.39 4.66
C CYS A 13 32.66 -20.91 4.98
N ALA A 14 33.17 -20.03 4.13
CA ALA A 14 32.75 -18.63 4.12
C ALA A 14 31.32 -18.56 3.61
N SER A 15 30.36 -18.44 4.53
CA SER A 15 28.98 -18.08 4.22
C SER A 15 28.96 -16.64 3.74
N GLY A 16 28.92 -16.43 2.42
CA GLY A 16 28.64 -15.15 1.81
C GLY A 16 27.24 -14.71 2.21
N GLY A 17 27.15 -13.78 3.17
CA GLY A 17 25.90 -13.12 3.50
C GLY A 17 25.43 -12.30 2.31
N ASN A 18 24.41 -12.76 1.61
CA ASN A 18 23.63 -11.91 0.72
C ASN A 18 22.91 -10.87 1.58
N THR A 19 23.53 -9.73 1.79
CA THR A 19 22.81 -8.54 2.22
C THR A 19 21.86 -8.18 1.09
N ALA A 20 20.56 -8.49 1.27
CA ALA A 20 19.52 -7.94 0.42
C ALA A 20 19.64 -6.42 0.49
N GLU A 21 20.19 -5.82 -0.55
CA GLU A 21 20.15 -4.37 -0.71
C GLU A 21 18.70 -3.95 -0.69
N SER A 22 18.32 -3.26 0.38
CA SER A 22 17.03 -2.60 0.48
C SER A 22 16.97 -1.55 -0.63
N TYR A 23 16.28 -1.87 -1.72
CA TYR A 23 16.01 -0.92 -2.78
C TYR A 23 15.19 0.24 -2.21
N THR A 24 15.84 1.34 -1.96
CA THR A 24 15.18 2.60 -1.64
C THR A 24 14.90 3.31 -2.98
N PRO A 25 13.66 3.37 -3.46
CA PRO A 25 13.35 4.10 -4.69
C PRO A 25 13.76 5.57 -4.51
N LYS A 26 14.59 6.07 -5.41
CA LYS A 26 14.92 7.50 -5.44
C LYS A 26 13.64 8.27 -5.73
N PRO A 27 13.37 9.39 -5.04
CA PRO A 27 12.23 10.23 -5.35
C PRO A 27 12.36 10.74 -6.78
N GLN A 28 11.42 10.37 -7.64
CA GLN A 28 11.30 10.97 -8.96
C GLN A 28 10.57 12.30 -8.79
N THR A 29 11.29 13.39 -8.99
CA THR A 29 10.68 14.71 -9.08
C THR A 29 10.10 14.85 -10.48
N ILE A 30 8.77 14.78 -10.61
CA ILE A 30 8.08 15.08 -11.87
C ILE A 30 7.93 16.59 -11.92
N TYR A 31 8.66 17.23 -12.82
CA TYR A 31 8.46 18.66 -13.14
C TYR A 31 7.23 18.76 -14.04
N ALA A 32 6.09 19.19 -13.49
CA ALA A 32 5.04 19.79 -14.31
C ALA A 32 5.52 21.19 -14.69
N GLY A 33 5.77 21.39 -15.98
CA GLY A 33 6.27 22.67 -16.48
C GLY A 33 5.25 23.78 -16.38
N ASP A 34 5.22 24.46 -15.27
CA ASP A 34 4.81 25.85 -15.13
C ASP A 34 5.42 26.40 -13.83
N ALA A 35 6.12 27.53 -13.95
CA ALA A 35 7.00 28.10 -12.93
C ALA A 35 6.28 28.72 -11.72
N SER A 36 4.99 28.55 -11.58
CA SER A 36 4.19 29.13 -10.50
C SER A 36 3.61 28.13 -9.48
N THR A 37 3.72 26.85 -9.74
CA THR A 37 3.18 25.84 -8.84
C THR A 37 4.30 25.14 -8.09
N GLY A 38 4.22 25.23 -6.77
CA GLY A 38 5.15 24.58 -5.86
C GLY A 38 5.34 23.10 -6.20
N ARG A 39 6.55 22.67 -5.97
CA ARG A 39 7.08 21.31 -6.09
C ARG A 39 6.04 20.27 -5.66
N LEU A 40 5.37 19.65 -6.65
CA LEU A 40 4.62 18.42 -6.40
C LEU A 40 5.66 17.34 -6.20
N GLU A 41 5.96 17.06 -4.96
CA GLU A 41 6.63 15.83 -4.59
C GLU A 41 5.65 14.72 -4.98
N ALA A 42 5.99 13.94 -6.03
CA ALA A 42 5.25 12.73 -6.36
C ALA A 42 5.38 11.81 -5.14
N ASP A 43 4.32 11.78 -4.37
CA ASP A 43 4.32 11.17 -3.06
C ASP A 43 4.63 9.69 -3.22
N ARG A 44 5.61 9.22 -2.47
CA ARG A 44 5.88 7.78 -2.34
C ARG A 44 4.57 7.13 -1.95
N PRO A 45 4.23 5.94 -2.48
CA PRO A 45 3.06 5.24 -1.99
C PRO A 45 3.14 5.19 -0.47
N HIS A 46 2.25 5.92 0.19
CA HIS A 46 2.16 5.88 1.65
C HIS A 46 1.79 4.46 2.02
N ALA A 47 2.65 3.81 2.79
CA ALA A 47 2.33 2.54 3.39
C ALA A 47 2.12 2.78 4.89
N SER A 48 0.90 2.57 5.36
CA SER A 48 0.62 2.52 6.79
C SER A 48 0.78 1.09 7.30
N VAL A 49 1.41 0.93 8.45
CA VAL A 49 1.65 -0.39 9.05
C VAL A 49 1.07 -0.42 10.46
N ALA A 50 0.40 -1.51 10.81
CA ALA A 50 -0.06 -1.74 12.17
C ALA A 50 0.12 -3.21 12.57
N THR A 51 0.44 -3.44 13.85
CA THR A 51 0.36 -4.75 14.47
C THR A 51 -0.98 -4.89 15.18
N ILE A 52 -1.65 -6.02 14.97
CA ILE A 52 -2.97 -6.33 15.51
C ILE A 52 -2.83 -7.60 16.35
N ALA A 53 -3.26 -7.55 17.61
CA ALA A 53 -3.20 -8.69 18.55
C ALA A 53 -4.31 -9.72 18.25
N ALA A 54 -4.26 -10.29 17.05
CA ALA A 54 -5.19 -11.33 16.59
C ALA A 54 -4.50 -12.22 15.54
N ALA A 55 -4.98 -13.46 15.43
CA ALA A 55 -4.44 -14.41 14.47
C ALA A 55 -4.63 -13.93 13.01
N PRO A 56 -3.70 -14.26 12.09
CA PRO A 56 -3.76 -13.83 10.69
C PRO A 56 -5.07 -14.18 9.99
N THR A 57 -5.66 -15.33 10.29
CA THR A 57 -6.94 -15.77 9.71
C THR A 57 -8.11 -14.87 10.13
N ALA A 58 -8.13 -14.41 11.38
CA ALA A 58 -9.15 -13.49 11.88
C ALA A 58 -8.99 -12.10 11.25
N VAL A 59 -7.76 -11.61 11.17
CA VAL A 59 -7.42 -10.33 10.53
C VAL A 59 -7.75 -10.35 9.03
N TRP A 60 -7.47 -11.46 8.34
CA TRP A 60 -7.83 -11.65 6.94
C TRP A 60 -9.34 -11.56 6.71
N ALA A 61 -10.12 -12.29 7.52
CA ALA A 61 -11.58 -12.24 7.42
C ALA A 61 -12.13 -10.84 7.72
N ALA A 62 -11.58 -10.13 8.71
CA ALA A 62 -11.94 -8.75 9.02
C ALA A 62 -11.58 -7.81 7.86
N ALA A 63 -10.40 -7.93 7.28
CA ALA A 63 -9.97 -7.12 6.16
C ALA A 63 -10.93 -7.25 4.96
N LYS A 64 -11.38 -8.46 4.62
CA LYS A 64 -12.37 -8.67 3.55
C LYS A 64 -13.68 -7.90 3.84
N GLN A 65 -14.16 -7.92 5.06
CA GLN A 65 -15.37 -7.18 5.46
C GLN A 65 -15.16 -5.66 5.35
N VAL A 66 -13.97 -5.18 5.72
CA VAL A 66 -13.64 -3.75 5.60
C VAL A 66 -13.57 -3.32 4.14
N PHE A 67 -12.92 -4.09 3.25
CA PHE A 67 -12.92 -3.80 1.81
C PHE A 67 -14.34 -3.73 1.25
N ALA A 68 -15.22 -4.66 1.63
CA ALA A 68 -16.63 -4.64 1.25
C ALA A 68 -17.36 -3.39 1.78
N SER A 69 -17.12 -3.00 3.04
CA SER A 69 -17.74 -1.80 3.65
C SER A 69 -17.28 -0.48 3.03
N LEU A 70 -16.10 -0.46 2.41
CA LEU A 70 -15.56 0.66 1.64
C LEU A 70 -16.00 0.61 0.17
N GLU A 71 -16.79 -0.41 -0.20
CA GLU A 71 -17.21 -0.69 -1.58
C GLU A 71 -16.01 -0.81 -2.54
N ILE A 72 -14.89 -1.35 -2.05
CA ILE A 72 -13.70 -1.63 -2.85
C ILE A 72 -13.75 -3.09 -3.29
N PRO A 73 -13.86 -3.38 -4.59
CA PRO A 73 -13.90 -4.75 -5.08
C PRO A 73 -12.57 -5.44 -4.81
N ILE A 74 -12.60 -6.67 -4.32
CA ILE A 74 -11.40 -7.49 -4.15
C ILE A 74 -11.06 -8.12 -5.50
N GLY A 75 -9.91 -7.75 -6.07
CA GLY A 75 -9.36 -8.30 -7.30
C GLY A 75 -8.16 -9.23 -7.05
N ILE A 76 -7.55 -9.13 -5.86
CA ILE A 76 -6.46 -9.99 -5.40
C ILE A 76 -6.86 -10.57 -4.06
N GLU A 77 -6.91 -11.89 -4.00
CA GLU A 77 -7.06 -12.65 -2.76
C GLU A 77 -6.06 -13.81 -2.81
N ASN A 78 -4.85 -13.56 -2.31
CA ASN A 78 -3.77 -14.54 -2.35
C ASN A 78 -3.18 -14.79 -0.95
N PRO A 79 -3.64 -15.85 -0.25
CA PRO A 79 -3.16 -16.16 1.09
C PRO A 79 -1.71 -16.69 1.09
N THR A 80 -1.19 -17.19 -0.04
CA THR A 80 0.18 -17.72 -0.12
C THR A 80 1.22 -16.61 -0.03
N ILE A 81 0.97 -15.48 -0.68
CA ILE A 81 1.83 -14.29 -0.61
C ILE A 81 1.28 -13.24 0.36
N HIS A 82 0.25 -13.61 1.15
CA HIS A 82 -0.37 -12.78 2.17
C HIS A 82 -0.95 -11.45 1.65
N GLN A 83 -1.48 -11.43 0.42
CA GLN A 83 -1.91 -10.23 -0.28
C GLN A 83 -3.42 -10.21 -0.52
N LEU A 84 -4.07 -9.12 -0.12
CA LEU A 84 -5.51 -8.87 -0.28
C LEU A 84 -5.73 -7.45 -0.80
N GLY A 85 -6.62 -7.27 -1.78
CA GLY A 85 -6.99 -5.94 -2.26
C GLY A 85 -7.33 -5.87 -3.73
N ASN A 86 -7.06 -4.71 -4.36
CA ASN A 86 -7.26 -4.51 -5.79
C ASN A 86 -6.20 -3.56 -6.34
N GLN A 87 -5.54 -3.97 -7.41
CA GLN A 87 -4.50 -3.18 -8.09
C GLN A 87 -5.06 -2.22 -9.14
N ASN A 88 -6.31 -2.40 -9.57
CA ASN A 88 -6.87 -1.59 -10.64
C ASN A 88 -8.39 -1.49 -10.51
N PHE A 89 -8.86 -0.51 -9.77
CA PHE A 89 -10.26 -0.13 -9.70
C PHE A 89 -10.40 1.38 -9.83
N TYR A 90 -11.60 1.86 -10.10
CA TYR A 90 -11.85 3.29 -10.15
C TYR A 90 -13.11 3.67 -9.36
N LYS A 91 -13.10 4.87 -8.84
CA LYS A 91 -14.25 5.53 -8.21
C LYS A 91 -14.30 6.99 -8.65
N SER A 92 -15.45 7.59 -8.49
CA SER A 92 -15.66 9.03 -8.65
C SER A 92 -16.31 9.58 -7.40
N ARG A 93 -15.84 10.73 -6.95
CA ARG A 93 -16.40 11.54 -5.87
C ARG A 93 -16.28 10.97 -4.46
N THR A 94 -16.59 9.68 -4.23
CA THR A 94 -16.61 9.11 -2.87
C THR A 94 -15.99 7.71 -2.78
N ILE A 95 -15.48 7.37 -1.60
CA ILE A 95 -15.08 6.04 -1.18
C ILE A 95 -15.64 5.79 0.23
N GLY A 96 -16.32 4.66 0.46
CA GLY A 96 -16.91 4.33 1.75
C GLY A 96 -17.78 5.45 2.33
N GLY A 97 -18.50 6.19 1.47
CA GLY A 97 -19.37 7.31 1.86
C GLY A 97 -18.65 8.63 2.16
N GLN A 98 -17.32 8.68 2.08
CA GLN A 98 -16.55 9.91 2.32
C GLN A 98 -16.09 10.55 1.00
N PRO A 99 -15.97 11.91 0.93
CA PRO A 99 -15.47 12.59 -0.26
C PRO A 99 -14.09 12.11 -0.67
N MET A 100 -13.83 12.00 -1.98
CA MET A 100 -12.55 11.57 -2.53
C MET A 100 -11.38 12.45 -2.08
N THR A 101 -11.63 13.76 -1.90
CA THR A 101 -10.64 14.72 -1.37
C THR A 101 -10.14 14.40 0.04
N THR A 102 -10.85 13.55 0.79
CA THR A 102 -10.38 13.06 2.08
C THR A 102 -9.14 12.17 1.92
N PHE A 103 -9.05 11.44 0.82
CA PHE A 103 -8.06 10.38 0.60
C PHE A 103 -6.99 10.74 -0.42
N VAL A 104 -7.31 11.58 -1.41
CA VAL A 104 -6.39 11.96 -2.49
C VAL A 104 -6.45 13.46 -2.79
N ASP A 105 -5.29 13.98 -3.19
CA ASP A 105 -5.14 15.31 -3.77
C ASP A 105 -4.59 15.18 -5.20
N CYS A 106 -5.39 15.58 -6.19
CA CYS A 106 -5.04 15.62 -7.60
C CYS A 106 -4.79 17.07 -8.08
N GLY A 107 -4.64 18.01 -7.14
CA GLY A 107 -4.60 19.44 -7.42
C GLY A 107 -5.98 20.04 -7.66
N SER A 108 -6.00 21.33 -7.97
CA SER A 108 -7.21 22.10 -8.21
C SER A 108 -7.36 22.48 -9.69
N GLY A 109 -8.59 22.60 -10.14
CA GLY A 109 -8.99 23.17 -11.42
C GLY A 109 -9.82 24.44 -11.22
N MET A 110 -10.34 25.00 -12.31
CA MET A 110 -11.19 26.21 -12.25
C MET A 110 -12.48 25.99 -11.44
N THR A 111 -13.00 24.78 -11.41
CA THR A 111 -14.26 24.40 -10.73
C THR A 111 -14.04 23.79 -9.34
N GLY A 112 -12.82 23.76 -8.82
CA GLY A 112 -12.49 23.22 -7.50
C GLY A 112 -11.53 22.03 -7.54
N PRO A 113 -11.47 21.21 -6.47
CA PRO A 113 -10.56 20.08 -6.39
C PRO A 113 -10.81 19.03 -7.50
N LYS A 114 -9.79 18.68 -8.26
CA LYS A 114 -9.87 17.71 -9.36
C LYS A 114 -10.33 16.32 -8.88
N ALA A 115 -10.00 15.93 -7.64
CA ALA A 115 -10.45 14.68 -7.06
C ALA A 115 -11.99 14.53 -6.99
N MET A 116 -12.75 15.64 -7.05
CA MET A 116 -14.21 15.63 -7.03
C MET A 116 -14.84 15.55 -8.43
N SER A 117 -14.12 15.95 -9.48
CA SER A 117 -14.59 15.95 -10.87
C SER A 117 -14.00 14.83 -11.72
N TYR A 118 -12.81 14.33 -11.35
CA TYR A 118 -12.08 13.31 -12.08
C TYR A 118 -12.56 11.89 -11.74
N ARG A 119 -12.33 10.97 -12.66
CA ARG A 119 -12.35 9.54 -12.38
C ARG A 119 -11.00 9.18 -11.76
N ILE A 120 -11.03 8.61 -10.56
CA ILE A 120 -9.83 8.25 -9.82
C ILE A 120 -9.58 6.76 -9.97
N TYR A 121 -8.49 6.39 -10.63
CA TYR A 121 -7.98 5.03 -10.75
C TYR A 121 -7.06 4.75 -9.58
N MET A 122 -7.23 3.61 -8.96
CA MET A 122 -6.61 3.33 -7.67
C MET A 122 -6.05 1.91 -7.60
N SER A 123 -4.98 1.77 -6.84
CA SER A 123 -4.50 0.51 -6.31
C SER A 123 -4.54 0.58 -4.79
N PHE A 124 -5.17 -0.39 -4.14
CA PHE A 124 -5.22 -0.48 -2.69
C PHE A 124 -4.99 -1.92 -2.25
N ILE A 125 -3.84 -2.15 -1.60
CA ILE A 125 -3.35 -3.49 -1.23
C ILE A 125 -3.09 -3.53 0.27
N ALA A 126 -3.49 -4.63 0.90
CA ALA A 126 -3.13 -5.01 2.25
C ALA A 126 -2.26 -6.27 2.22
N ASP A 127 -1.04 -6.17 2.73
CA ASP A 127 -0.18 -7.31 3.03
C ASP A 127 -0.41 -7.70 4.49
N ILE A 128 -0.82 -8.96 4.73
CA ILE A 128 -1.28 -9.44 6.04
C ILE A 128 -0.45 -10.66 6.45
N SER A 129 0.50 -10.49 7.35
CA SER A 129 1.44 -11.54 7.77
C SER A 129 1.47 -11.72 9.28
N GLY A 130 1.70 -12.93 9.75
CA GLY A 130 1.93 -13.18 11.18
C GLY A 130 3.19 -12.47 11.68
N ASP A 131 3.16 -11.97 12.91
CA ASP A 131 4.30 -11.28 13.55
C ASP A 131 5.25 -12.25 14.30
N GLY A 132 4.95 -13.55 14.28
CA GLY A 132 5.70 -14.58 14.98
C GLY A 132 5.36 -14.72 16.47
N ASN A 133 4.57 -13.81 17.06
CA ASN A 133 4.20 -13.79 18.48
C ASN A 133 2.69 -14.01 18.69
N GLY A 134 2.00 -14.55 17.69
CA GLY A 134 0.56 -14.78 17.75
C GLY A 134 -0.30 -13.60 17.30
N GLY A 135 0.32 -12.48 16.95
CA GLY A 135 -0.31 -11.33 16.33
C GLY A 135 -0.13 -11.29 14.81
N THR A 136 -0.59 -10.21 14.21
CA THR A 136 -0.56 -10.00 12.76
C THR A 136 -0.08 -8.59 12.44
N THR A 137 0.88 -8.49 11.54
CA THR A 137 1.29 -7.22 10.93
C THR A 137 0.48 -7.02 9.65
N VAL A 138 -0.16 -5.87 9.53
CA VAL A 138 -0.88 -5.42 8.33
C VAL A 138 -0.18 -4.19 7.77
N ARG A 139 0.21 -4.26 6.50
CA ARG A 139 0.73 -3.13 5.72
C ARG A 139 -0.31 -2.75 4.67
N ALA A 140 -0.83 -1.55 4.74
CA ALA A 140 -1.76 -1.01 3.74
C ALA A 140 -1.02 -0.03 2.82
N THR A 141 -1.14 -0.23 1.50
CA THR A 141 -0.51 0.62 0.48
C THR A 141 -1.58 1.12 -0.49
N PHE A 142 -1.64 2.43 -0.70
CA PHE A 142 -2.60 3.08 -1.57
C PHE A 142 -1.90 3.98 -2.59
N THR A 143 -2.34 3.92 -3.85
CA THR A 143 -1.89 4.81 -4.93
C THR A 143 -3.08 5.24 -5.77
N ALA A 144 -3.01 6.44 -6.38
CA ALA A 144 -4.10 7.00 -7.15
C ALA A 144 -3.63 7.78 -8.38
N LEU A 145 -4.40 7.69 -9.46
CA LEU A 145 -4.25 8.47 -10.69
C LEU A 145 -5.60 9.09 -11.05
N GLY A 146 -5.63 10.37 -11.34
CA GLY A 146 -6.83 11.10 -11.78
C GLY A 146 -6.93 11.23 -13.29
N GLN A 147 -8.10 11.01 -13.88
CA GLN A 147 -8.39 11.23 -15.30
C GLN A 147 -9.56 12.19 -15.45
N ASP A 148 -9.35 13.25 -16.23
CA ASP A 148 -10.46 14.11 -16.66
C ASP A 148 -11.31 13.37 -17.70
N VAL A 149 -12.56 13.15 -17.38
CA VAL A 149 -13.51 12.47 -18.27
C VAL A 149 -14.38 13.45 -19.07
N THR A 150 -14.30 14.76 -18.78
CA THR A 150 -15.15 15.78 -19.43
C THR A 150 -14.62 16.17 -20.80
N GLU A 151 -13.30 16.15 -20.99
CA GLU A 151 -12.64 16.53 -22.24
C GLU A 151 -12.30 15.34 -23.15
N GLY A 152 -12.77 14.13 -22.83
CA GLY A 152 -12.44 12.91 -23.59
C GLY A 152 -10.96 12.52 -23.49
N SER A 153 -10.20 13.13 -22.57
CA SER A 153 -8.80 12.83 -22.35
C SER A 153 -8.61 11.41 -21.82
N THR A 154 -7.62 10.71 -22.35
CA THR A 154 -7.13 9.43 -21.83
C THR A 154 -5.99 9.58 -20.84
N ASP A 155 -5.45 10.80 -20.69
CA ASP A 155 -4.31 11.08 -19.86
C ASP A 155 -4.66 10.95 -18.39
N ARG A 156 -3.74 10.36 -17.62
CA ARG A 156 -3.86 10.20 -16.19
C ARG A 156 -2.76 11.00 -15.50
N ILE A 157 -3.16 11.79 -14.52
CA ILE A 157 -2.23 12.55 -13.69
C ILE A 157 -2.05 11.84 -12.34
N PRO A 158 -0.83 11.82 -11.77
CA PRO A 158 -0.64 11.29 -10.42
C PRO A 158 -1.39 12.16 -9.40
N CYS A 159 -2.02 11.50 -8.41
CA CYS A 159 -2.64 12.16 -7.26
C CYS A 159 -1.83 11.80 -6.00
N GLY A 160 -1.54 12.77 -5.15
CA GLY A 160 -1.00 12.52 -3.82
C GLY A 160 -2.01 11.78 -2.95
N THR A 161 -1.54 10.86 -2.10
CA THR A 161 -2.38 10.20 -1.10
C THR A 161 -2.22 10.88 0.26
N THR A 162 -3.29 10.94 1.04
CA THR A 162 -3.29 11.60 2.36
C THR A 162 -2.91 10.64 3.50
N GLY A 163 -2.77 9.35 3.22
CA GLY A 163 -2.58 8.29 4.23
C GLY A 163 -3.86 7.91 5.01
N ARG A 164 -4.96 8.64 4.79
CA ARG A 164 -6.20 8.44 5.56
C ARG A 164 -6.97 7.18 5.19
N LEU A 165 -6.85 6.71 3.93
CA LEU A 165 -7.53 5.48 3.53
C LEU A 165 -6.85 4.25 4.16
N GLU A 166 -5.52 4.26 4.20
CA GLU A 166 -4.71 3.23 4.83
C GLU A 166 -4.97 3.18 6.34
N ALA A 167 -4.98 4.35 7.00
CA ALA A 167 -5.31 4.44 8.43
C ALA A 167 -6.73 3.94 8.71
N LEU A 168 -7.70 4.34 7.90
CA LEU A 168 -9.10 3.90 8.02
C LEU A 168 -9.25 2.38 7.88
N LEU A 169 -8.53 1.75 6.94
CA LEU A 169 -8.51 0.30 6.80
C LEU A 169 -8.00 -0.36 8.08
N LEU A 170 -6.85 0.07 8.57
CA LEU A 170 -6.21 -0.51 9.76
C LEU A 170 -7.08 -0.37 11.01
N ASP A 171 -7.68 0.80 11.22
CA ASP A 171 -8.53 1.06 12.38
C ASP A 171 -9.82 0.23 12.33
N ARG A 172 -10.45 0.09 11.16
CA ARG A 172 -11.64 -0.76 11.00
C ARG A 172 -11.33 -2.23 11.18
N ILE A 173 -10.17 -2.72 10.71
CA ILE A 173 -9.72 -4.10 10.96
C ILE A 173 -9.53 -4.33 12.46
N LYS A 174 -8.82 -3.44 13.16
CA LYS A 174 -8.65 -3.53 14.62
C LYS A 174 -9.99 -3.61 15.33
N ALA A 175 -10.93 -2.71 15.01
CA ALA A 175 -12.25 -2.70 15.60
C ALA A 175 -13.02 -4.01 15.33
N ALA A 176 -12.97 -4.53 14.11
CA ALA A 176 -13.68 -5.75 13.72
C ALA A 176 -13.17 -7.02 14.41
N VAL A 177 -11.87 -7.09 14.75
CA VAL A 177 -11.31 -8.25 15.48
C VAL A 177 -11.52 -8.15 16.99
N THR A 178 -11.64 -6.93 17.55
CA THR A 178 -11.85 -6.70 18.99
C THR A 178 -13.30 -7.01 19.40
N LEU A 179 -14.25 -6.90 18.50
CA LEU A 179 -15.69 -7.13 18.74
C LEU A 179 -16.12 -8.61 18.66
N ARG A 180 -15.18 -9.53 18.40
CA ARG A 180 -15.41 -10.99 18.33
C ARG A 180 -14.91 -11.72 19.55
#